data_bbed3aad9c2064fdd6602eb1a346aae8
#
_entry.id   bbed3aad9c2064fdd6602eb1a346aae8
#
_cell.length_a   1.000
_cell.length_b   1.000
_cell.length_c   1.000
_cell.angle_alpha   90.00
_cell.angle_beta   90.00
_cell.angle_gamma   90.00
#
_symmetry.space_group_name_H-M   'P 1'
#
loop_
_entity.id
_entity.type
_entity.pdbx_description
1 polymer ?
#
loop_
_entity_poly.entity_id
_entity_poly.type
_entity_poly.pdbx_seq_one_letter_code
_entity_poly.pdbx_strand_id
1 'polypeptide(L)'
;MNSKAKNSTIEFILSDSVEYMQENVQNSSVQLVYLDPPFFSQKKQVQYNKSQNKSVSFNDKWKCREEYLDFIRKTLIVCKNKMNDSALIFLHCDTSANHLLRVLLDEVFGENLFLNEIVWSYKRWSNSSKKLLDAHQTIWIYSKTKNYKFKSIYTSYSPTTNVDQILQQRERDNNGVVVYKRNEDDSIVGTTEKNGVPLRDVWEIPFLNPKAKERVGYPTQKPIELLKRIIQISCDENDLILDPFCGSGSLGISASILKC
;
A
#
# COMPACT_ATOMS: atom_id res chain seq x y z
N MET A 1 -3.27 -22.19 28.90
CA MET A 1 -1.97 -21.63 28.44
C MET A 1 -2.18 -20.15 28.22
N ASN A 2 -1.62 -19.30 29.10
CA ASN A 2 -1.74 -17.85 28.98
C ASN A 2 -0.77 -17.36 27.89
N SER A 3 -1.27 -17.12 26.69
CA SER A 3 -0.53 -16.34 25.70
C SER A 3 -0.54 -14.88 26.16
N LYS A 4 0.55 -14.43 26.78
CA LYS A 4 0.78 -12.99 26.93
C LYS A 4 0.83 -12.42 25.50
N ALA A 5 -0.13 -11.58 25.14
CA ALA A 5 -0.07 -10.78 23.93
C ALA A 5 1.26 -10.02 23.99
N LYS A 6 2.17 -10.28 23.07
CA LYS A 6 3.32 -9.42 22.87
C LYS A 6 2.77 -8.07 22.41
N ASN A 7 3.06 -7.03 23.18
CA ASN A 7 2.75 -5.66 22.75
C ASN A 7 3.54 -5.41 21.45
N SER A 8 2.87 -4.94 20.40
CA SER A 8 3.54 -4.47 19.20
C SER A 8 4.50 -3.33 19.58
N THR A 9 5.75 -3.43 19.17
CA THR A 9 6.79 -2.43 19.46
C THR A 9 7.04 -1.61 18.21
N ILE A 10 6.97 -0.29 18.33
CA ILE A 10 7.36 0.63 17.26
C ILE A 10 8.69 1.24 17.62
N GLU A 11 9.66 1.16 16.71
CA GLU A 11 10.96 1.82 16.84
C GLU A 11 11.10 2.88 15.75
N PHE A 12 11.38 4.12 16.17
CA PHE A 12 11.72 5.22 15.26
C PHE A 12 13.22 5.49 15.37
N ILE A 13 13.92 5.36 14.26
CA ILE A 13 15.38 5.44 14.22
C ILE A 13 15.78 6.58 13.31
N LEU A 14 16.62 7.47 13.79
CA LEU A 14 17.22 8.56 13.02
C LEU A 14 18.61 8.13 12.54
N SER A 15 18.67 7.64 11.29
CA SER A 15 19.90 7.17 10.65
C SER A 15 19.79 7.23 9.14
N ASP A 16 20.88 6.97 8.41
CA ASP A 16 20.77 6.54 7.02
C ASP A 16 20.02 5.21 6.97
N SER A 17 18.96 5.16 6.19
CA SER A 17 18.08 3.99 6.19
C SER A 17 18.74 2.75 5.58
N VAL A 18 19.59 2.93 4.58
CA VAL A 18 20.29 1.82 3.90
C VAL A 18 21.33 1.21 4.83
N GLU A 19 22.18 2.05 5.43
CA GLU A 19 23.20 1.62 6.39
C GLU A 19 22.57 0.92 7.60
N TYR A 20 21.55 1.56 8.21
CA TYR A 20 20.86 0.97 9.34
C TYR A 20 20.24 -0.38 9.03
N MET A 21 19.54 -0.50 7.89
CA MET A 21 18.94 -1.76 7.48
C MET A 21 19.99 -2.85 7.27
N GLN A 22 21.13 -2.52 6.66
CA GLN A 22 22.21 -3.49 6.43
C GLN A 22 22.74 -4.08 7.74
N GLU A 23 22.97 -3.25 8.73
CA GLU A 23 23.63 -3.60 9.98
C GLU A 23 22.68 -4.20 11.03
N ASN A 24 21.45 -3.69 11.12
CA ASN A 24 20.58 -3.93 12.28
C ASN A 24 19.31 -4.73 11.96
N VAL A 25 18.90 -4.83 10.69
CA VAL A 25 17.73 -5.63 10.31
C VAL A 25 18.18 -7.00 9.83
N GLN A 26 17.63 -8.06 10.44
CA GLN A 26 17.95 -9.43 10.06
C GLN A 26 17.47 -9.71 8.62
N ASN A 27 18.25 -10.44 7.84
CA ASN A 27 17.85 -10.89 6.51
C ASN A 27 16.67 -11.84 6.61
N SER A 28 15.78 -11.79 5.62
CA SER A 28 14.59 -12.65 5.51
C SER A 28 13.66 -12.62 6.74
N SER A 29 13.57 -11.49 7.45
CA SER A 29 12.73 -11.33 8.63
C SER A 29 11.48 -10.47 8.41
N VAL A 30 11.50 -9.56 7.43
CA VAL A 30 10.46 -8.55 7.21
C VAL A 30 9.33 -9.12 6.36
N GLN A 31 8.09 -8.99 6.82
CA GLN A 31 6.88 -9.42 6.10
C GLN A 31 6.33 -8.34 5.16
N LEU A 32 6.42 -7.08 5.55
CA LEU A 32 5.94 -5.95 4.73
C LEU A 32 7.02 -4.87 4.66
N VAL A 33 7.33 -4.44 3.45
CA VAL A 33 8.07 -3.21 3.20
C VAL A 33 7.12 -2.20 2.57
N TYR A 34 7.02 -1.01 3.17
CA TYR A 34 6.34 0.13 2.58
C TYR A 34 7.34 1.25 2.32
N LEU A 35 7.35 1.76 1.11
CA LEU A 35 8.25 2.83 0.68
C LEU A 35 7.44 4.03 0.19
N ASP A 36 7.68 5.20 0.81
CA ASP A 36 7.18 6.50 0.37
C ASP A 36 8.38 7.45 0.14
N PRO A 37 9.24 7.13 -0.85
CA PRO A 37 10.50 7.87 -1.07
C PRO A 37 10.21 9.29 -1.59
N PRO A 38 11.23 10.16 -1.66
CA PRO A 38 11.11 11.39 -2.44
C PRO A 38 10.65 11.10 -3.87
N PHE A 39 9.77 11.96 -4.45
CA PHE A 39 9.10 11.66 -5.72
C PHE A 39 9.77 12.26 -6.95
N PHE A 40 11.02 12.69 -6.82
CA PHE A 40 11.72 13.39 -7.91
C PHE A 40 11.01 14.69 -8.35
N SER A 41 10.38 15.38 -7.41
CA SER A 41 9.60 16.59 -7.68
C SER A 41 10.46 17.82 -7.99
N GLN A 42 11.77 17.74 -7.75
CA GLN A 42 12.77 18.83 -7.90
C GLN A 42 12.45 20.06 -7.03
N LYS A 43 11.77 19.83 -5.90
CA LYS A 43 11.35 20.88 -4.96
C LYS A 43 11.83 20.59 -3.55
N LYS A 44 12.06 21.63 -2.77
CA LYS A 44 12.16 21.50 -1.32
C LYS A 44 10.73 21.46 -0.76
N GLN A 45 10.39 20.38 -0.13
CA GLN A 45 9.11 20.22 0.56
C GLN A 45 9.20 20.89 1.93
N VAL A 46 8.31 21.84 2.20
CA VAL A 46 8.30 22.59 3.47
C VAL A 46 6.89 22.66 3.99
N GLN A 47 6.71 22.37 5.27
CA GLN A 47 5.47 22.65 5.98
C GLN A 47 5.75 23.38 7.27
N TYR A 48 5.02 24.47 7.48
CA TYR A 48 5.05 25.22 8.71
C TYR A 48 3.97 24.74 9.67
N ASN A 49 4.36 24.27 10.85
CA ASN A 49 3.42 23.90 11.91
C ASN A 49 3.20 25.09 12.83
N LYS A 50 2.06 25.75 12.67
CA LYS A 50 1.70 26.95 13.44
C LYS A 50 1.60 26.71 14.94
N SER A 51 1.14 25.52 15.36
CA SER A 51 0.95 25.19 16.79
C SER A 51 2.28 24.99 17.53
N GLN A 52 3.34 24.57 16.83
CA GLN A 52 4.64 24.31 17.42
C GLN A 52 5.69 25.38 17.04
N ASN A 53 5.30 26.38 16.23
CA ASN A 53 6.19 27.42 15.68
C ASN A 53 7.47 26.83 15.04
N LYS A 54 7.34 25.69 14.37
CA LYS A 54 8.44 24.97 13.72
C LYS A 54 8.12 24.67 12.27
N SER A 55 9.12 24.67 11.41
CA SER A 55 9.03 24.17 10.05
C SER A 55 9.67 22.80 9.93
N VAL A 56 8.99 21.88 9.28
CA VAL A 56 9.57 20.58 8.87
C VAL A 56 9.81 20.66 7.36
N SER A 57 10.99 20.27 6.92
CA SER A 57 11.29 20.25 5.49
C SER A 57 12.21 19.08 5.14
N PHE A 58 12.04 18.56 3.92
CA PHE A 58 13.01 17.67 3.31
C PHE A 58 13.30 18.10 1.87
N ASN A 59 14.48 17.71 1.38
CA ASN A 59 14.92 18.08 0.05
C ASN A 59 14.57 16.95 -0.93
N ASP A 60 13.88 17.31 -2.03
CA ASP A 60 13.57 16.39 -3.13
C ASP A 60 14.17 16.94 -4.43
N LYS A 61 15.39 17.47 -4.32
CA LYS A 61 16.18 17.98 -5.46
C LYS A 61 17.32 17.02 -5.73
N TRP A 62 17.43 16.57 -6.96
CA TRP A 62 18.42 15.62 -7.45
C TRP A 62 19.22 16.27 -8.58
N LYS A 63 20.48 15.97 -8.70
CA LYS A 63 21.35 16.50 -9.76
C LYS A 63 20.90 16.00 -11.13
N CYS A 64 20.56 14.72 -11.20
CA CYS A 64 20.07 14.09 -12.40
C CYS A 64 19.14 12.92 -12.03
N ARG A 65 18.51 12.33 -13.05
CA ARG A 65 17.61 11.19 -12.93
C ARG A 65 18.36 9.95 -12.43
N GLU A 66 19.56 9.75 -12.91
CA GLU A 66 20.40 8.59 -12.59
C GLU A 66 20.74 8.56 -11.11
N GLU A 67 21.11 9.70 -10.51
CA GLU A 67 21.37 9.81 -9.06
C GLU A 67 20.14 9.38 -8.24
N TYR A 68 18.95 9.82 -8.63
CA TYR A 68 17.70 9.43 -7.98
C TYR A 68 17.44 7.93 -8.11
N LEU A 69 17.56 7.38 -9.32
CA LEU A 69 17.33 5.97 -9.57
C LEU A 69 18.33 5.07 -8.84
N ASP A 70 19.60 5.47 -8.78
CA ASP A 70 20.62 4.73 -8.03
C ASP A 70 20.35 4.71 -6.52
N PHE A 71 19.86 5.83 -5.97
CA PHE A 71 19.45 5.90 -4.58
C PHE A 71 18.29 4.93 -4.29
N ILE A 72 17.24 4.95 -5.12
CA ILE A 72 16.09 4.04 -4.96
C ILE A 72 16.51 2.60 -5.19
N ARG A 73 17.35 2.31 -6.22
CA ARG A 73 17.86 0.95 -6.50
C ARG A 73 18.59 0.35 -5.30
N LYS A 74 19.51 1.10 -4.69
CA LYS A 74 20.24 0.66 -3.49
C LYS A 74 19.28 0.31 -2.35
N THR A 75 18.30 1.17 -2.11
CA THR A 75 17.27 0.93 -1.09
C THR A 75 16.46 -0.33 -1.38
N LEU A 76 15.98 -0.51 -2.62
CA LEU A 76 15.19 -1.69 -3.02
C LEU A 76 15.97 -3.00 -2.88
N ILE A 77 17.26 -3.02 -3.25
CA ILE A 77 18.12 -4.21 -3.12
C ILE A 77 18.26 -4.60 -1.64
N VAL A 78 18.50 -3.63 -0.76
CA VAL A 78 18.60 -3.91 0.68
C VAL A 78 17.26 -4.38 1.23
N CYS A 79 16.16 -3.71 0.91
CA CYS A 79 14.81 -4.14 1.30
C CYS A 79 14.53 -5.58 0.88
N LYS A 80 14.83 -5.95 -0.38
CA LYS A 80 14.62 -7.30 -0.90
C LYS A 80 15.37 -8.36 -0.07
N ASN A 81 16.60 -8.06 0.38
CA ASN A 81 17.38 -8.97 1.23
C ASN A 81 16.77 -9.12 2.63
N LYS A 82 16.12 -8.07 3.15
CA LYS A 82 15.46 -8.09 4.47
C LYS A 82 14.10 -8.76 4.45
N MET A 83 13.40 -8.77 3.32
CA MET A 83 12.10 -9.42 3.13
C MET A 83 12.20 -10.94 3.33
N ASN A 84 11.22 -11.54 4.02
CA ASN A 84 11.05 -12.99 4.05
C ASN A 84 10.41 -13.49 2.74
N ASP A 85 10.35 -14.79 2.54
CA ASP A 85 9.90 -15.37 1.26
C ASP A 85 8.41 -15.15 0.95
N SER A 86 7.60 -14.86 1.96
CA SER A 86 6.18 -14.55 1.78
C SER A 86 5.87 -13.05 1.76
N ALA A 87 6.90 -12.20 1.81
CA ALA A 87 6.75 -10.76 1.97
C ALA A 87 6.24 -10.06 0.72
N LEU A 88 5.59 -8.93 0.98
CA LEU A 88 5.19 -7.95 -0.03
C LEU A 88 5.94 -6.63 0.17
N ILE A 89 6.19 -5.95 -0.95
CA ILE A 89 6.68 -4.58 -0.98
C ILE A 89 5.66 -3.68 -1.68
N PHE A 90 5.41 -2.51 -1.08
CA PHE A 90 4.56 -1.46 -1.62
C PHE A 90 5.41 -0.22 -1.83
N LEU A 91 5.55 0.23 -3.07
CA LEU A 91 6.27 1.44 -3.42
C LEU A 91 5.28 2.51 -3.89
N HIS A 92 5.18 3.58 -3.12
CA HIS A 92 4.29 4.70 -3.35
C HIS A 92 5.01 5.79 -4.15
N CYS A 93 4.35 6.35 -5.14
CA CYS A 93 4.88 7.46 -5.95
C CYS A 93 3.76 8.31 -6.55
N ASP A 94 4.11 9.51 -6.96
CA ASP A 94 3.25 10.34 -7.79
C ASP A 94 3.55 10.17 -9.29
N THR A 95 2.90 10.95 -10.13
CA THR A 95 3.05 10.89 -11.58
C THR A 95 4.42 11.35 -12.10
N SER A 96 5.28 11.95 -11.24
CA SER A 96 6.60 12.46 -11.66
C SER A 96 7.57 11.33 -11.98
N ALA A 97 7.59 10.27 -11.19
CA ALA A 97 8.54 9.18 -11.30
C ALA A 97 7.93 7.77 -11.43
N ASN A 98 6.60 7.62 -11.41
CA ASN A 98 5.93 6.32 -11.38
C ASN A 98 6.41 5.37 -12.49
N HIS A 99 6.54 5.84 -13.72
CA HIS A 99 7.00 5.05 -14.87
C HIS A 99 8.45 4.56 -14.72
N LEU A 100 9.33 5.37 -14.11
CA LEU A 100 10.72 5.01 -13.85
C LEU A 100 10.82 3.97 -12.73
N LEU A 101 10.03 4.17 -11.68
CA LEU A 101 10.04 3.29 -10.52
C LEU A 101 9.43 1.93 -10.82
N ARG A 102 8.45 1.84 -11.75
CA ARG A 102 7.95 0.55 -12.22
C ARG A 102 9.04 -0.25 -12.93
N VAL A 103 9.78 0.36 -13.86
CA VAL A 103 10.89 -0.30 -14.55
C VAL A 103 11.98 -0.75 -13.57
N LEU A 104 12.29 0.09 -12.57
CA LEU A 104 13.28 -0.23 -11.56
C LEU A 104 12.84 -1.39 -10.64
N LEU A 105 11.56 -1.47 -10.31
CA LEU A 105 11.01 -2.61 -9.58
C LEU A 105 11.07 -3.90 -10.38
N ASP A 106 10.77 -3.85 -11.69
CA ASP A 106 10.92 -5.00 -12.60
C ASP A 106 12.38 -5.47 -12.67
N GLU A 107 13.35 -4.54 -12.71
CA GLU A 107 14.79 -4.84 -12.68
C GLU A 107 15.20 -5.54 -11.38
N VAL A 108 14.75 -5.04 -10.23
CA VAL A 108 15.19 -5.55 -8.91
C VAL A 108 14.44 -6.82 -8.53
N PHE A 109 13.12 -6.88 -8.70
CA PHE A 109 12.27 -7.99 -8.24
C PHE A 109 12.00 -9.00 -9.34
N GLY A 110 11.92 -8.58 -10.59
CA GLY A 110 11.51 -9.37 -11.74
C GLY A 110 10.04 -9.09 -12.11
N GLU A 111 9.76 -8.95 -13.41
CA GLU A 111 8.41 -8.69 -13.94
C GLU A 111 7.37 -9.73 -13.50
N ASN A 112 7.77 -10.98 -13.34
CA ASN A 112 6.90 -12.09 -12.94
C ASN A 112 6.52 -12.09 -11.47
N LEU A 113 7.05 -11.16 -10.67
CA LEU A 113 6.71 -10.94 -9.26
C LEU A 113 5.91 -9.65 -9.04
N PHE A 114 5.58 -8.94 -10.11
CA PHE A 114 4.61 -7.87 -10.09
C PHE A 114 3.21 -8.42 -9.77
N LEU A 115 2.50 -7.79 -8.85
CA LEU A 115 1.15 -8.21 -8.46
C LEU A 115 0.09 -7.23 -8.94
N ASN A 116 0.19 -5.96 -8.51
CA ASN A 116 -0.80 -4.93 -8.84
C ASN A 116 -0.20 -3.53 -8.88
N GLU A 117 -0.89 -2.67 -9.62
CA GLU A 117 -0.86 -1.22 -9.48
C GLU A 117 -2.09 -0.79 -8.70
N ILE A 118 -1.90 -0.09 -7.57
CA ILE A 118 -2.99 0.56 -6.87
C ILE A 118 -3.01 2.03 -7.30
N VAL A 119 -4.17 2.48 -7.78
CA VAL A 119 -4.45 3.89 -8.02
C VAL A 119 -5.16 4.45 -6.79
N TRP A 120 -4.41 5.15 -5.93
CA TRP A 120 -5.00 5.88 -4.83
C TRP A 120 -5.56 7.22 -5.33
N SER A 121 -6.87 7.31 -5.48
CA SER A 121 -7.57 8.50 -5.95
C SER A 121 -8.16 9.30 -4.80
N TYR A 122 -8.19 10.62 -4.97
CA TYR A 122 -8.73 11.56 -3.98
C TYR A 122 -9.24 12.84 -4.64
N LYS A 123 -10.23 13.46 -4.04
CA LYS A 123 -10.75 14.75 -4.51
C LYS A 123 -9.83 15.89 -4.07
N ARG A 124 -9.45 16.74 -5.02
CA ARG A 124 -8.72 18.00 -4.77
C ARG A 124 -9.59 19.20 -5.14
N TRP A 125 -9.54 20.21 -4.31
CA TRP A 125 -10.12 21.52 -4.58
C TRP A 125 -8.97 22.45 -5.03
N SER A 126 -8.76 22.50 -6.32
CA SER A 126 -7.71 23.33 -6.94
C SER A 126 -8.12 23.68 -8.35
N ASN A 127 -7.75 24.86 -8.81
CA ASN A 127 -7.97 25.27 -10.19
C ASN A 127 -6.83 24.78 -11.08
N SER A 128 -7.17 24.19 -12.21
CA SER A 128 -6.23 23.83 -13.24
C SER A 128 -6.78 24.29 -14.60
N SER A 129 -6.04 25.14 -15.29
CA SER A 129 -6.46 25.71 -16.59
C SER A 129 -5.62 25.22 -17.77
N LYS A 130 -4.47 24.57 -17.51
CA LYS A 130 -3.52 24.17 -18.56
C LYS A 130 -3.36 22.65 -18.70
N LYS A 131 -3.80 21.88 -17.72
CA LYS A 131 -3.78 20.40 -17.74
C LYS A 131 -4.90 19.85 -16.86
N LEU A 132 -5.13 18.54 -16.91
CA LEU A 132 -6.00 17.86 -15.96
C LEU A 132 -5.46 18.02 -14.54
N LEU A 133 -6.37 18.10 -13.56
CA LEU A 133 -6.00 18.18 -12.16
C LEU A 133 -5.46 16.82 -11.68
N ASP A 134 -4.25 16.82 -11.14
CA ASP A 134 -3.67 15.61 -10.56
C ASP A 134 -4.46 15.22 -9.31
N ALA A 135 -5.14 14.08 -9.35
CA ALA A 135 -6.06 13.62 -8.32
C ALA A 135 -5.81 12.17 -7.89
N HIS A 136 -4.64 11.64 -8.18
CA HIS A 136 -4.24 10.30 -7.75
C HIS A 136 -2.73 10.21 -7.51
N GLN A 137 -2.35 9.13 -6.82
CA GLN A 137 -0.98 8.63 -6.71
C GLN A 137 -1.01 7.12 -6.97
N THR A 138 0.15 6.55 -7.29
CA THR A 138 0.30 5.14 -7.62
C THR A 138 1.04 4.41 -6.51
N ILE A 139 0.63 3.17 -6.21
CA ILE A 139 1.37 2.26 -5.33
C ILE A 139 1.59 0.95 -6.08
N TRP A 140 2.86 0.64 -6.34
CA TRP A 140 3.25 -0.61 -6.98
C TRP A 140 3.39 -1.72 -5.95
N ILE A 141 2.82 -2.90 -6.23
CA ILE A 141 2.95 -4.08 -5.35
C ILE A 141 3.77 -5.16 -6.04
N TYR A 142 4.81 -5.60 -5.35
CA TYR A 142 5.61 -6.75 -5.73
C TYR A 142 5.72 -7.74 -4.57
N SER A 143 5.87 -9.02 -4.91
CA SER A 143 6.23 -10.04 -3.94
C SER A 143 7.72 -10.34 -3.96
N LYS A 144 8.26 -10.87 -2.87
CA LYS A 144 9.63 -11.41 -2.85
C LYS A 144 9.76 -12.68 -3.68
N THR A 145 8.78 -13.57 -3.58
CA THR A 145 8.70 -14.86 -4.29
C THR A 145 7.28 -15.11 -4.78
N LYS A 146 7.05 -16.19 -5.51
CA LYS A 146 5.70 -16.62 -5.92
C LYS A 146 4.84 -17.13 -4.75
N ASN A 147 5.45 -17.46 -3.61
CA ASN A 147 4.75 -17.94 -2.41
C ASN A 147 4.56 -16.79 -1.40
N TYR A 148 3.79 -15.78 -1.79
CA TYR A 148 3.55 -14.59 -0.98
C TYR A 148 2.27 -14.67 -0.15
N LYS A 149 2.26 -13.97 0.99
CA LYS A 149 1.08 -13.81 1.84
C LYS A 149 0.22 -12.68 1.29
N PHE A 150 -1.02 -13.00 0.94
CA PHE A 150 -2.02 -12.03 0.49
C PHE A 150 -3.37 -12.35 1.13
N LYS A 151 -3.93 -11.39 1.84
CA LYS A 151 -5.24 -11.52 2.50
C LYS A 151 -6.30 -10.80 1.68
N SER A 152 -7.30 -11.52 1.23
CA SER A 152 -8.44 -10.92 0.52
C SER A 152 -9.25 -10.04 1.48
N ILE A 153 -9.41 -8.78 1.12
CA ILE A 153 -10.29 -7.82 1.78
C ILE A 153 -11.55 -7.68 0.94
N TYR A 154 -12.70 -7.64 1.59
CA TYR A 154 -13.99 -7.47 0.94
C TYR A 154 -14.59 -6.12 1.31
N THR A 155 -15.27 -5.51 0.34
CA THR A 155 -16.04 -4.28 0.49
C THR A 155 -17.53 -4.59 0.35
N SER A 156 -18.38 -3.75 0.91
CA SER A 156 -19.83 -3.87 0.76
C SER A 156 -20.23 -3.87 -0.70
N TYR A 157 -21.32 -4.57 -1.02
CA TYR A 157 -21.94 -4.45 -2.32
C TYR A 157 -22.43 -3.02 -2.57
N SER A 158 -22.42 -2.59 -3.83
CA SER A 158 -23.05 -1.33 -4.21
C SER A 158 -24.57 -1.39 -3.91
N PRO A 159 -25.20 -0.29 -3.51
CA PRO A 159 -26.66 -0.23 -3.33
C PRO A 159 -27.46 -0.64 -4.58
N THR A 160 -26.83 -0.54 -5.75
CA THR A 160 -27.45 -0.94 -7.04
C THR A 160 -27.15 -2.39 -7.42
N THR A 161 -26.38 -3.12 -6.61
CA THR A 161 -26.04 -4.51 -6.88
C THR A 161 -27.22 -5.41 -6.54
N ASN A 162 -27.67 -6.22 -7.50
CA ASN A 162 -28.65 -7.28 -7.22
C ASN A 162 -27.92 -8.44 -6.51
N VAL A 163 -27.95 -8.42 -5.18
CA VAL A 163 -27.26 -9.40 -4.33
C VAL A 163 -27.86 -10.79 -4.52
N ASP A 164 -29.17 -10.90 -4.68
CA ASP A 164 -29.86 -12.19 -4.89
C ASP A 164 -29.33 -12.88 -6.14
N GLN A 165 -29.12 -12.15 -7.22
CA GLN A 165 -28.55 -12.71 -8.45
C GLN A 165 -27.09 -13.17 -8.28
N ILE A 166 -26.30 -12.49 -7.42
CA ILE A 166 -24.92 -12.86 -7.11
C ILE A 166 -24.87 -14.14 -6.27
N LEU A 167 -25.87 -14.37 -5.44
CA LEU A 167 -25.96 -15.54 -4.56
C LEU A 167 -26.45 -16.79 -5.30
N GLN A 168 -26.85 -16.71 -6.56
CA GLN A 168 -27.26 -17.85 -7.37
C GLN A 168 -26.05 -18.65 -7.85
N GLN A 169 -26.11 -19.99 -7.67
CA GLN A 169 -25.07 -20.89 -8.16
C GLN A 169 -25.17 -21.05 -9.67
N ARG A 170 -24.01 -21.18 -10.30
CA ARG A 170 -23.89 -21.44 -11.73
C ARG A 170 -23.10 -22.71 -11.97
N GLU A 171 -23.46 -23.45 -13.02
CA GLU A 171 -22.75 -24.63 -13.49
C GLU A 171 -22.58 -24.58 -15.01
N ARG A 172 -21.81 -25.47 -15.58
CA ARG A 172 -21.70 -25.62 -17.04
C ARG A 172 -22.61 -26.75 -17.49
N ASP A 173 -23.41 -26.51 -18.50
CA ASP A 173 -24.19 -27.52 -19.16
C ASP A 173 -23.32 -28.46 -20.02
N ASN A 174 -23.92 -29.47 -20.64
CA ASN A 174 -23.24 -30.44 -21.48
C ASN A 174 -22.55 -29.83 -22.72
N ASN A 175 -22.92 -28.59 -23.10
CA ASN A 175 -22.33 -27.84 -24.20
C ASN A 175 -21.25 -26.84 -23.70
N GLY A 176 -20.94 -26.82 -22.37
CA GLY A 176 -19.98 -25.91 -21.76
C GLY A 176 -20.50 -24.51 -21.50
N VAL A 177 -21.80 -24.24 -21.72
CA VAL A 177 -22.45 -22.96 -21.47
C VAL A 177 -22.73 -22.78 -19.98
N VAL A 178 -22.47 -21.60 -19.45
CA VAL A 178 -22.74 -21.27 -18.03
C VAL A 178 -24.23 -21.02 -17.85
N VAL A 179 -24.85 -21.85 -17.02
CA VAL A 179 -26.29 -21.78 -16.68
C VAL A 179 -26.46 -21.69 -15.16
N TYR A 180 -27.65 -21.27 -14.72
CA TYR A 180 -27.99 -21.34 -13.29
C TYR A 180 -28.22 -22.79 -12.87
N LYS A 181 -27.60 -23.20 -11.77
CA LYS A 181 -27.81 -24.48 -11.15
C LYS A 181 -29.24 -24.56 -10.60
N ARG A 182 -29.98 -25.63 -10.92
CA ARG A 182 -31.37 -25.83 -10.49
C ARG A 182 -31.50 -27.04 -9.58
N ASN A 183 -32.46 -26.96 -8.65
CA ASN A 183 -32.93 -28.07 -7.86
C ASN A 183 -33.84 -28.98 -8.68
N GLU A 184 -34.26 -30.09 -8.09
CA GLU A 184 -35.23 -31.01 -8.73
C GLU A 184 -36.60 -30.36 -9.01
N ASP A 185 -36.99 -29.35 -8.26
CA ASP A 185 -38.23 -28.56 -8.42
C ASP A 185 -38.10 -27.37 -9.39
N ASP A 186 -37.00 -27.32 -10.16
CA ASP A 186 -36.64 -26.25 -11.11
C ASP A 186 -36.31 -24.89 -10.47
N SER A 187 -36.29 -24.79 -9.15
CA SER A 187 -35.84 -23.58 -8.43
C SER A 187 -34.34 -23.39 -8.56
N ILE A 188 -33.86 -22.11 -8.57
CA ILE A 188 -32.43 -21.81 -8.66
C ILE A 188 -31.75 -22.04 -7.30
N VAL A 189 -30.64 -22.79 -7.31
CA VAL A 189 -29.86 -23.06 -6.10
C VAL A 189 -29.17 -21.78 -5.62
N GLY A 190 -29.46 -21.35 -4.39
CA GLY A 190 -28.76 -20.26 -3.71
C GLY A 190 -27.40 -20.69 -3.18
N THR A 191 -26.47 -19.76 -3.02
CA THR A 191 -25.22 -19.94 -2.25
C THR A 191 -25.40 -19.36 -0.87
N THR A 192 -24.56 -19.83 0.07
CA THR A 192 -24.34 -19.15 1.35
C THR A 192 -23.80 -17.73 1.12
N GLU A 193 -24.01 -16.85 2.10
CA GLU A 193 -23.57 -15.44 2.06
C GLU A 193 -22.14 -15.29 1.53
N LYS A 194 -21.96 -14.37 0.58
CA LYS A 194 -20.64 -13.94 0.14
C LYS A 194 -20.20 -12.75 0.98
N ASN A 195 -18.91 -12.69 1.32
CA ASN A 195 -18.32 -11.66 2.17
C ASN A 195 -18.35 -10.24 1.55
N GLY A 196 -18.93 -10.05 0.38
CA GLY A 196 -18.93 -8.80 -0.37
C GLY A 196 -18.16 -8.89 -1.69
N VAL A 197 -17.72 -7.75 -2.19
CA VAL A 197 -16.91 -7.64 -3.41
C VAL A 197 -15.43 -7.59 -3.00
N PRO A 198 -14.54 -8.40 -3.61
CA PRO A 198 -13.11 -8.26 -3.39
C PRO A 198 -12.64 -6.82 -3.61
N LEU A 199 -11.73 -6.34 -2.75
CA LEU A 199 -11.16 -5.01 -2.86
C LEU A 199 -10.52 -4.82 -4.24
N ARG A 200 -10.90 -3.73 -4.91
CA ARG A 200 -10.35 -3.36 -6.22
C ARG A 200 -9.03 -2.61 -6.06
N ASP A 201 -8.33 -2.40 -7.16
CA ASP A 201 -7.06 -1.70 -7.25
C ASP A 201 -7.19 -0.16 -7.32
N VAL A 202 -8.39 0.37 -7.54
CA VAL A 202 -8.68 1.81 -7.43
C VAL A 202 -9.25 2.11 -6.04
N TRP A 203 -8.47 2.85 -5.23
CA TRP A 203 -8.82 3.18 -3.85
C TRP A 203 -9.22 4.63 -3.72
N GLU A 204 -10.46 4.87 -3.39
CA GLU A 204 -10.98 6.21 -3.08
C GLU A 204 -10.84 6.48 -1.59
N ILE A 205 -9.69 7.01 -1.18
CA ILE A 205 -9.42 7.41 0.20
C ILE A 205 -9.14 8.91 0.21
N PRO A 206 -9.85 9.70 1.03
CA PRO A 206 -9.65 11.14 1.08
C PRO A 206 -8.20 11.51 1.41
N PHE A 207 -7.69 12.52 0.72
CA PHE A 207 -6.44 13.17 1.12
C PHE A 207 -6.60 13.84 2.48
N LEU A 208 -5.53 13.86 3.29
CA LEU A 208 -5.59 14.47 4.62
C LEU A 208 -5.92 15.96 4.54
N ASN A 209 -7.10 16.30 5.02
CA ASN A 209 -7.50 17.70 5.18
C ASN A 209 -6.54 18.41 6.15
N PRO A 210 -6.18 19.69 5.91
CA PRO A 210 -5.37 20.49 6.85
C PRO A 210 -5.89 20.51 8.29
N LYS A 211 -7.20 20.30 8.50
CA LYS A 211 -7.86 20.26 9.81
C LYS A 211 -8.09 18.83 10.35
N ALA A 212 -7.61 17.78 9.66
CA ALA A 212 -7.79 16.41 10.11
C ALA A 212 -7.10 16.17 11.47
N LYS A 213 -7.79 15.50 12.39
CA LYS A 213 -7.28 15.24 13.76
C LYS A 213 -5.99 14.41 13.76
N GLU A 214 -5.82 13.51 12.77
CA GLU A 214 -4.62 12.66 12.64
C GLU A 214 -3.40 13.41 12.09
N ARG A 215 -3.56 14.68 11.70
CA ARG A 215 -2.49 15.45 11.08
C ARG A 215 -1.49 15.95 12.12
N VAL A 216 -0.21 15.55 11.98
CA VAL A 216 0.88 15.94 12.87
C VAL A 216 1.74 17.09 12.33
N GLY A 217 1.39 17.66 11.15
CA GLY A 217 2.14 18.78 10.55
C GLY A 217 3.34 18.35 9.71
N TYR A 218 3.40 17.10 9.28
CA TYR A 218 4.39 16.62 8.31
C TYR A 218 3.90 16.87 6.86
N PRO A 219 4.73 17.35 5.92
CA PRO A 219 4.29 17.82 4.60
C PRO A 219 3.55 16.77 3.78
N THR A 220 4.03 15.54 3.79
CA THR A 220 3.56 14.44 2.92
C THR A 220 2.90 13.31 3.71
N GLN A 221 2.39 13.61 4.92
CA GLN A 221 1.74 12.61 5.76
C GLN A 221 0.64 11.84 5.00
N LYS A 222 0.71 10.51 5.06
CA LYS A 222 -0.30 9.64 4.45
C LYS A 222 -1.44 9.35 5.42
N PRO A 223 -2.68 9.15 4.92
CA PRO A 223 -3.83 8.77 5.74
C PRO A 223 -3.61 7.42 6.42
N ILE A 224 -3.98 7.32 7.70
CA ILE A 224 -3.92 6.05 8.45
C ILE A 224 -4.78 4.98 7.77
N GLU A 225 -5.92 5.33 7.20
CA GLU A 225 -6.80 4.40 6.49
C GLU A 225 -6.09 3.71 5.31
N LEU A 226 -5.30 4.47 4.52
CA LEU A 226 -4.50 3.94 3.42
C LEU A 226 -3.51 2.88 3.91
N LEU A 227 -2.76 3.22 4.95
CA LEU A 227 -1.70 2.36 5.49
C LEU A 227 -2.26 1.13 6.22
N LYS A 228 -3.38 1.28 6.94
CA LYS A 228 -4.09 0.13 7.52
C LYS A 228 -4.52 -0.87 6.45
N ARG A 229 -5.02 -0.40 5.32
CA ARG A 229 -5.44 -1.26 4.21
C ARG A 229 -4.27 -2.05 3.63
N ILE A 230 -3.10 -1.41 3.46
CA ILE A 230 -1.86 -2.07 3.04
C ILE A 230 -1.45 -3.16 4.04
N ILE A 231 -1.44 -2.86 5.33
CA ILE A 231 -1.07 -3.82 6.38
C ILE A 231 -2.07 -4.99 6.42
N GLN A 232 -3.37 -4.72 6.32
CA GLN A 232 -4.40 -5.76 6.34
C GLN A 232 -4.28 -6.77 5.19
N ILE A 233 -3.77 -6.34 4.02
CA ILE A 233 -3.53 -7.22 2.87
C ILE A 233 -2.34 -8.14 3.12
N SER A 234 -1.30 -7.69 3.81
CA SER A 234 0.03 -8.28 3.79
C SER A 234 0.50 -8.89 5.10
N CYS A 235 -0.09 -8.51 6.25
CA CYS A 235 0.43 -8.87 7.56
C CYS A 235 -0.57 -9.60 8.44
N ASP A 236 -0.06 -10.45 9.31
CA ASP A 236 -0.72 -10.97 10.49
C ASP A 236 -0.23 -10.23 11.74
N GLU A 237 -0.87 -10.48 12.90
CA GLU A 237 -0.38 -9.96 14.19
C GLU A 237 1.06 -10.41 14.44
N ASN A 238 1.91 -9.51 14.92
CA ASN A 238 3.34 -9.67 15.21
C ASN A 238 4.24 -9.86 13.97
N ASP A 239 3.77 -9.68 12.74
CA ASP A 239 4.63 -9.61 11.57
C ASP A 239 5.49 -8.34 11.61
N LEU A 240 6.76 -8.45 11.18
CA LEU A 240 7.68 -7.31 11.14
C LEU A 240 7.42 -6.46 9.89
N ILE A 241 7.23 -5.17 10.12
CA ILE A 241 6.99 -4.15 9.09
C ILE A 241 8.16 -3.18 9.04
N LEU A 242 8.62 -2.83 7.85
CA LEU A 242 9.74 -1.93 7.61
C LEU A 242 9.31 -0.73 6.76
N ASP A 243 9.66 0.48 7.22
CA ASP A 243 9.44 1.74 6.52
C ASP A 243 10.73 2.58 6.49
N PRO A 244 11.56 2.45 5.45
CA PRO A 244 12.80 3.21 5.32
C PRO A 244 12.63 4.72 5.15
N PHE A 245 11.40 5.17 4.84
CA PHE A 245 11.06 6.58 4.62
C PHE A 245 9.91 7.02 5.51
N CYS A 246 9.95 6.66 6.79
CA CYS A 246 8.81 6.72 7.72
C CYS A 246 8.16 8.11 7.89
N GLY A 247 8.85 9.20 7.57
CA GLY A 247 8.34 10.56 7.57
C GLY A 247 7.62 10.93 8.87
N SER A 248 6.28 10.96 8.82
CA SER A 248 5.42 11.25 9.98
C SER A 248 5.20 10.06 10.92
N GLY A 249 5.69 8.87 10.58
CA GLY A 249 5.46 7.65 11.34
C GLY A 249 4.05 7.05 11.24
N SER A 250 3.25 7.48 10.27
CA SER A 250 1.87 7.02 10.13
C SER A 250 1.75 5.51 9.93
N LEU A 251 2.73 4.86 9.28
CA LEU A 251 2.73 3.40 9.13
C LEU A 251 2.89 2.70 10.48
N GLY A 252 3.82 3.13 11.32
CA GLY A 252 4.00 2.57 12.66
C GLY A 252 2.73 2.70 13.52
N ILE A 253 2.06 3.87 13.49
CA ILE A 253 0.78 4.06 14.16
C ILE A 253 -0.27 3.07 13.62
N SER A 254 -0.35 2.90 12.30
CA SER A 254 -1.29 1.96 11.66
C SER A 254 -1.01 0.52 12.05
N ALA A 255 0.27 0.12 12.12
CA ALA A 255 0.73 -1.19 12.57
C ALA A 255 0.35 -1.45 14.02
N SER A 256 0.58 -0.49 14.93
CA SER A 256 0.19 -0.60 16.34
C SER A 256 -1.31 -0.81 16.52
N ILE A 257 -2.15 -0.11 15.76
CA ILE A 257 -3.61 -0.28 15.78
C ILE A 257 -4.01 -1.71 15.38
N LEU A 258 -3.26 -2.32 14.45
CA LEU A 258 -3.51 -3.66 13.92
C LEU A 258 -2.69 -4.75 14.63
N LYS A 259 -1.92 -4.39 15.67
CA LYS A 259 -1.08 -5.28 16.47
C LYS A 259 0.01 -6.01 15.67
N CYS A 260 0.50 -5.37 14.62
CA CYS A 260 1.68 -5.81 13.87
C CYS A 260 2.95 -5.21 14.44
#